data_117e6275725c57272e82e0376f110fef
#
_entry.id   117e6275725c57272e82e0376f110fef
#
_cell.length_a   1.000
_cell.length_b   1.000
_cell.length_c   1.000
_cell.angle_alpha   90.00
_cell.angle_beta   90.00
_cell.angle_gamma   90.00
#
_symmetry.space_group_name_H-M   'P 1'
#
loop_
_entity.id
_entity.type
_entity.pdbx_description
1 polymer ?
#
loop_
_entity_poly.entity_id
_entity_poly.type
_entity_poly.pdbx_seq_one_letter_code
_entity_poly.pdbx_strand_id
1 'polypeptide(L)'
;MTTQEMVIDVRGLTKIYGDKKVVDDFDLTVPKGSVYGFLGPNGSGKTTTIRMVCGLLTPNAGSGKCLGWDVITQSEEIKKQVGYMTQKFSLWEDLTLKENLDFVAQMYGIPDRKRRVLEALEDLGLAERSHQLAGSLSGGWKQRLALAACMIHAPKLLLLDEPTAGVDPKARREFWDSIHELADSGVTILVSTHYMDEAVQCDYIAYIAYGKKLIDAPSNEIAARVGLYTWRVDGTGLSEVSQSLKQNPAVEQVARFGTALHISGRDEAALRAAIAPWQNKANLTWHQQEPGLEEAFIHLMTASEDNYQ
;
A
#
# COMPACT_ATOMS: atom_id res chain seq x y z
N MET A 1 -15.56 18.98 -16.94
CA MET A 1 -14.81 17.88 -16.31
C MET A 1 -13.36 18.35 -16.24
N THR A 2 -12.90 18.74 -15.08
CA THR A 2 -11.48 19.07 -14.86
C THR A 2 -10.68 17.80 -15.03
N THR A 3 -9.83 17.74 -16.05
CA THR A 3 -8.88 16.62 -16.24
C THR A 3 -7.98 16.58 -15.00
N GLN A 4 -8.11 15.55 -14.18
CA GLN A 4 -7.27 15.37 -12.99
C GLN A 4 -5.82 15.21 -13.44
N GLU A 5 -4.91 16.03 -12.90
CA GLU A 5 -3.47 15.96 -13.20
C GLU A 5 -2.89 14.67 -12.66
N MET A 6 -2.21 13.88 -13.51
CA MET A 6 -1.53 12.65 -13.10
C MET A 6 -0.08 12.93 -12.75
N VAL A 7 0.34 12.55 -11.57
CA VAL A 7 1.73 12.64 -11.11
C VAL A 7 2.57 11.48 -11.62
N ILE A 8 1.96 10.30 -11.71
CA ILE A 8 2.55 9.12 -12.33
C ILE A 8 1.62 8.68 -13.46
N ASP A 9 2.16 8.49 -14.66
CA ASP A 9 1.49 7.88 -15.80
C ASP A 9 2.50 7.04 -16.58
N VAL A 10 2.49 5.74 -16.30
CA VAL A 10 3.41 4.78 -16.89
C VAL A 10 2.65 3.61 -17.51
N ARG A 11 3.19 3.04 -18.58
CA ARG A 11 2.59 1.96 -19.36
C ARG A 11 3.61 0.86 -19.65
N GLY A 12 3.17 -0.39 -19.53
CA GLY A 12 3.93 -1.56 -19.92
C GLY A 12 5.23 -1.77 -19.15
N LEU A 13 5.38 -1.19 -17.93
CA LEU A 13 6.63 -1.33 -17.19
C LEU A 13 6.92 -2.80 -16.92
N THR A 14 8.09 -3.25 -17.36
CA THR A 14 8.52 -4.64 -17.21
C THR A 14 9.92 -4.68 -16.61
N LYS A 15 10.12 -5.57 -15.61
CA LYS A 15 11.44 -5.84 -15.03
C LYS A 15 11.72 -7.31 -14.97
N ILE A 16 12.90 -7.68 -15.50
CA ILE A 16 13.36 -9.06 -15.59
C ILE A 16 14.69 -9.18 -14.82
N TYR A 17 14.82 -10.21 -14.01
CA TYR A 17 16.04 -10.61 -13.32
C TYR A 17 16.35 -12.07 -13.68
N GLY A 18 17.44 -12.30 -14.42
CA GLY A 18 17.69 -13.60 -15.05
C GLY A 18 16.56 -13.98 -15.99
N ASP A 19 15.94 -15.12 -15.77
CA ASP A 19 14.80 -15.59 -16.55
C ASP A 19 13.43 -15.21 -15.96
N LYS A 20 13.44 -14.53 -14.80
CA LYS A 20 12.21 -14.22 -14.06
C LYS A 20 11.71 -12.81 -14.33
N LYS A 21 10.47 -12.68 -14.83
CA LYS A 21 9.75 -11.42 -14.87
C LYS A 21 9.19 -11.11 -13.47
N VAL A 22 9.76 -10.13 -12.80
CA VAL A 22 9.31 -9.68 -11.45
C VAL A 22 8.21 -8.65 -11.55
N VAL A 23 8.20 -7.85 -12.62
CA VAL A 23 7.10 -6.96 -13.02
C VAL A 23 6.85 -7.20 -14.50
N ASP A 24 5.61 -7.43 -14.89
CA ASP A 24 5.22 -7.82 -16.25
C ASP A 24 4.07 -6.95 -16.75
N ASP A 25 4.37 -6.14 -17.77
CA ASP A 25 3.41 -5.28 -18.48
C ASP A 25 2.54 -4.40 -17.56
N PHE A 26 3.21 -3.66 -16.67
CA PHE A 26 2.56 -2.96 -15.57
C PHE A 26 2.23 -1.50 -15.93
N ASP A 27 0.94 -1.17 -15.91
CA ASP A 27 0.41 0.19 -16.06
C ASP A 27 0.09 0.79 -14.69
N LEU A 28 0.43 2.07 -14.48
CA LEU A 28 0.09 2.80 -13.27
C LEU A 28 -0.23 4.26 -13.59
N THR A 29 -1.37 4.74 -13.07
CA THR A 29 -1.73 6.15 -13.06
C THR A 29 -2.04 6.60 -11.65
N VAL A 30 -1.34 7.62 -11.16
CA VAL A 30 -1.53 8.16 -9.81
C VAL A 30 -1.94 9.63 -9.91
N PRO A 31 -3.13 9.97 -9.41
CA PRO A 31 -3.60 11.35 -9.37
C PRO A 31 -2.80 12.20 -8.39
N LYS A 32 -2.65 13.49 -8.71
CA LYS A 32 -1.98 14.45 -7.83
C LYS A 32 -2.74 14.66 -6.52
N GLY A 33 -2.00 14.77 -5.41
CA GLY A 33 -2.55 15.05 -4.09
C GLY A 33 -3.34 13.88 -3.49
N SER A 34 -3.19 12.66 -4.00
CA SER A 34 -3.84 11.46 -3.46
C SER A 34 -2.89 10.59 -2.66
N VAL A 35 -3.46 9.83 -1.74
CA VAL A 35 -2.81 8.69 -1.08
C VAL A 35 -3.15 7.43 -1.88
N TYR A 36 -2.16 6.87 -2.54
CA TYR A 36 -2.32 5.72 -3.42
C TYR A 36 -1.69 4.47 -2.81
N GLY A 37 -2.50 3.47 -2.51
CA GLY A 37 -2.09 2.20 -1.91
C GLY A 37 -1.62 1.21 -2.98
N PHE A 38 -0.43 0.66 -2.78
CA PHE A 38 0.17 -0.38 -3.60
C PHE A 38 0.18 -1.68 -2.81
N LEU A 39 -0.90 -2.45 -2.92
CA LEU A 39 -1.18 -3.60 -2.08
C LEU A 39 -0.77 -4.90 -2.76
N GLY A 40 -0.32 -5.89 -1.99
CA GLY A 40 -0.02 -7.23 -2.49
C GLY A 40 0.93 -8.00 -1.58
N PRO A 41 1.06 -9.31 -1.78
CA PRO A 41 1.93 -10.17 -0.98
C PRO A 41 3.41 -9.82 -1.16
N ASN A 42 4.25 -10.31 -0.24
CA ASN A 42 5.69 -10.17 -0.38
C ASN A 42 6.19 -10.87 -1.65
N GLY A 43 7.12 -10.22 -2.36
CA GLY A 43 7.62 -10.72 -3.64
C GLY A 43 6.74 -10.46 -4.85
N SER A 44 5.59 -9.77 -4.71
CA SER A 44 4.70 -9.47 -5.83
C SER A 44 5.20 -8.42 -6.83
N GLY A 45 6.33 -7.75 -6.54
CA GLY A 45 6.93 -6.73 -7.42
C GLY A 45 6.73 -5.28 -6.96
N LYS A 46 6.06 -5.01 -5.82
CA LYS A 46 5.79 -3.65 -5.28
C LYS A 46 7.04 -2.76 -5.24
N THR A 47 8.04 -3.15 -4.45
CA THR A 47 9.31 -2.40 -4.32
C THR A 47 10.01 -2.19 -5.66
N THR A 48 9.99 -3.21 -6.53
CA THR A 48 10.60 -3.13 -7.87
C THR A 48 9.89 -2.07 -8.71
N THR A 49 8.56 -2.05 -8.71
CA THR A 49 7.76 -1.06 -9.45
C THR A 49 7.98 0.35 -8.91
N ILE A 50 7.94 0.54 -7.59
CA ILE A 50 8.24 1.82 -6.95
C ILE A 50 9.61 2.35 -7.39
N ARG A 51 10.65 1.49 -7.36
CA ARG A 51 12.01 1.88 -7.78
C ARG A 51 12.11 2.23 -9.26
N MET A 52 11.34 1.60 -10.13
CA MET A 52 11.28 1.98 -11.55
C MET A 52 10.63 3.36 -11.73
N VAL A 53 9.51 3.59 -11.06
CA VAL A 53 8.77 4.87 -11.16
C VAL A 53 9.59 6.05 -10.65
N CYS A 54 10.35 5.89 -9.56
CA CYS A 54 11.21 6.96 -9.02
C CYS A 54 12.59 7.09 -9.69
N GLY A 55 12.83 6.36 -10.77
CA GLY A 55 14.08 6.42 -11.50
C GLY A 55 15.29 5.79 -10.80
N LEU A 56 15.08 5.00 -9.73
CA LEU A 56 16.16 4.24 -9.05
C LEU A 56 16.49 2.93 -9.75
N LEU A 57 15.60 2.46 -10.63
CA LEU A 57 15.76 1.22 -11.35
C LEU A 57 15.26 1.39 -12.79
N THR A 58 16.12 1.12 -13.77
CA THR A 58 15.71 1.18 -15.17
C THR A 58 14.87 -0.06 -15.52
N PRO A 59 13.66 0.10 -16.10
CA PRO A 59 12.86 -1.01 -16.60
C PRO A 59 13.51 -1.65 -17.82
N ASN A 60 13.14 -2.90 -18.10
CA ASN A 60 13.55 -3.60 -19.32
C ASN A 60 12.64 -3.24 -20.52
N ALA A 61 11.39 -2.88 -20.24
CA ALA A 61 10.42 -2.39 -21.23
C ALA A 61 9.41 -1.46 -20.57
N GLY A 62 8.57 -0.83 -21.39
CA GLY A 62 7.58 0.15 -20.96
C GLY A 62 8.07 1.58 -21.13
N SER A 63 7.21 2.53 -20.78
CA SER A 63 7.48 3.97 -20.90
C SER A 63 6.55 4.76 -19.97
N GLY A 64 6.78 6.05 -19.84
CA GLY A 64 5.87 6.93 -19.14
C GLY A 64 6.58 8.02 -18.37
N LYS A 65 5.80 8.74 -17.56
CA LYS A 65 6.26 9.93 -16.86
C LYS A 65 5.96 9.82 -15.36
N CYS A 66 6.88 10.36 -14.57
CA CYS A 66 6.71 10.64 -13.16
C CYS A 66 7.01 12.14 -12.94
N LEU A 67 6.08 12.89 -12.35
CA LEU A 67 6.19 14.35 -12.16
C LEU A 67 6.44 15.11 -13.48
N GLY A 68 5.92 14.58 -14.59
CA GLY A 68 6.13 15.15 -15.93
C GLY A 68 7.44 14.74 -16.61
N TRP A 69 8.37 14.10 -15.91
CA TRP A 69 9.67 13.63 -16.40
C TRP A 69 9.61 12.18 -16.87
N ASP A 70 10.32 11.88 -17.96
CA ASP A 70 10.42 10.52 -18.48
C ASP A 70 11.18 9.60 -17.51
N VAL A 71 10.57 8.45 -17.15
CA VAL A 71 11.09 7.54 -16.11
C VAL A 71 12.40 6.85 -16.50
N ILE A 72 12.76 6.83 -17.79
CA ILE A 72 13.98 6.17 -18.30
C ILE A 72 15.09 7.20 -18.50
N THR A 73 14.81 8.28 -19.21
CA THR A 73 15.84 9.22 -19.70
C THR A 73 16.05 10.41 -18.77
N GLN A 74 15.10 10.71 -17.86
CA GLN A 74 15.12 11.89 -17.00
C GLN A 74 15.05 11.51 -15.50
N SER A 75 15.58 10.35 -15.14
CA SER A 75 15.54 9.81 -13.78
C SER A 75 16.15 10.75 -12.72
N GLU A 76 17.19 11.53 -13.08
CA GLU A 76 17.82 12.47 -12.16
C GLU A 76 16.88 13.63 -11.77
N GLU A 77 16.03 14.10 -12.68
CA GLU A 77 15.05 15.14 -12.40
C GLU A 77 13.92 14.63 -11.51
N ILE A 78 13.54 13.36 -11.68
CA ILE A 78 12.57 12.68 -10.81
C ILE A 78 13.11 12.59 -9.38
N LYS A 79 14.35 12.10 -9.20
CA LYS A 79 14.99 11.91 -7.88
C LYS A 79 15.06 13.19 -7.06
N LYS A 80 15.22 14.34 -7.69
CA LYS A 80 15.25 15.66 -7.02
C LYS A 80 13.90 16.05 -6.40
N GLN A 81 12.80 15.48 -6.86
CA GLN A 81 11.43 15.84 -6.49
C GLN A 81 10.67 14.72 -5.78
N VAL A 82 11.32 13.59 -5.53
CA VAL A 82 10.76 12.40 -4.88
C VAL A 82 11.42 12.19 -3.54
N GLY A 83 10.62 12.01 -2.48
CA GLY A 83 11.07 11.42 -1.23
C GLY A 83 10.86 9.91 -1.27
N TYR A 84 11.89 9.12 -1.01
CA TYR A 84 11.79 7.66 -0.99
C TYR A 84 12.16 7.10 0.38
N MET A 85 11.20 6.49 1.04
CA MET A 85 11.36 5.80 2.30
C MET A 85 11.45 4.30 2.06
N THR A 86 12.56 3.70 2.41
CA THR A 86 12.80 2.26 2.28
C THR A 86 12.18 1.49 3.42
N GLN A 87 11.81 0.22 3.18
CA GLN A 87 11.27 -0.68 4.19
C GLN A 87 12.15 -0.81 5.44
N LYS A 88 13.46 -0.89 5.25
CA LYS A 88 14.42 -0.95 6.36
C LYS A 88 14.88 0.47 6.71
N PHE A 89 14.98 0.76 8.01
CA PHE A 89 15.57 2.00 8.47
C PHE A 89 16.98 2.18 7.88
N SER A 90 17.20 3.28 7.17
CA SER A 90 18.40 3.51 6.34
C SER A 90 19.26 4.68 6.82
N LEU A 91 18.89 5.32 7.92
CA LEU A 91 19.65 6.41 8.52
C LEU A 91 20.69 5.86 9.51
N TRP A 92 21.69 6.67 9.84
CA TRP A 92 22.81 6.29 10.70
C TRP A 92 22.38 6.21 12.17
N GLU A 93 22.48 5.04 12.75
CA GLU A 93 22.05 4.78 14.12
C GLU A 93 22.96 5.41 15.19
N ASP A 94 24.21 5.65 14.87
CA ASP A 94 25.24 6.31 15.70
C ASP A 94 25.26 7.83 15.59
N LEU A 95 24.43 8.41 14.74
CA LEU A 95 24.19 9.84 14.65
C LEU A 95 22.91 10.25 15.37
N THR A 96 22.87 11.50 15.85
CA THR A 96 21.65 12.11 16.39
C THR A 96 20.60 12.35 15.30
N LEU A 97 19.35 12.59 15.71
CA LEU A 97 18.29 12.95 14.76
C LEU A 97 18.67 14.17 13.93
N LYS A 98 19.21 15.21 14.60
CA LYS A 98 19.63 16.44 13.96
C LYS A 98 20.76 16.21 12.97
N GLU A 99 21.78 15.42 13.32
CA GLU A 99 22.92 15.12 12.44
C GLU A 99 22.50 14.31 11.22
N ASN A 100 21.58 13.33 11.39
CA ASN A 100 21.00 12.60 10.27
C ASN A 100 20.29 13.53 9.28
N LEU A 101 19.42 14.40 9.77
CA LEU A 101 18.69 15.34 8.92
C LEU A 101 19.62 16.38 8.29
N ASP A 102 20.63 16.86 9.03
CA ASP A 102 21.62 17.80 8.51
C ASP A 102 22.43 17.18 7.36
N PHE A 103 22.82 15.92 7.50
CA PHE A 103 23.50 15.17 6.44
C PHE A 103 22.62 15.03 5.19
N VAL A 104 21.36 14.60 5.35
CA VAL A 104 20.43 14.46 4.21
C VAL A 104 20.21 15.82 3.54
N ALA A 105 19.98 16.88 4.31
CA ALA A 105 19.82 18.24 3.80
C ALA A 105 21.04 18.72 3.01
N GLN A 106 22.25 18.33 3.47
CA GLN A 106 23.50 18.62 2.77
C GLN A 106 23.58 17.90 1.43
N MET A 107 23.19 16.62 1.38
CA MET A 107 23.18 15.82 0.14
C MET A 107 22.25 16.42 -0.93
N TYR A 108 21.11 17.00 -0.52
CA TYR A 108 20.20 17.70 -1.42
C TYR A 108 20.61 19.16 -1.71
N GLY A 109 21.73 19.65 -1.13
CA GLY A 109 22.21 21.03 -1.36
C GLY A 109 21.24 22.09 -0.88
N ILE A 110 20.51 21.86 0.21
CA ILE A 110 19.44 22.74 0.68
C ILE A 110 20.05 24.06 1.19
N PRO A 111 19.62 25.22 0.65
CA PRO A 111 19.99 26.50 1.21
C PRO A 111 19.43 26.66 2.62
N ASP A 112 20.12 27.38 3.51
CA ASP A 112 19.69 27.60 4.91
C ASP A 112 19.37 26.29 5.66
N ARG A 113 20.24 25.30 5.43
CA ARG A 113 20.13 23.92 5.93
C ARG A 113 19.76 23.85 7.42
N LYS A 114 20.41 24.69 8.27
CA LYS A 114 20.17 24.67 9.72
C LYS A 114 18.72 25.00 10.08
N ARG A 115 18.13 25.98 9.40
CA ARG A 115 16.72 26.35 9.60
C ARG A 115 15.80 25.21 9.12
N ARG A 116 16.05 24.65 7.93
CA ARG A 116 15.24 23.58 7.38
C ARG A 116 15.26 22.30 8.22
N VAL A 117 16.40 21.99 8.85
CA VAL A 117 16.52 20.85 9.79
C VAL A 117 15.68 21.08 11.04
N LEU A 118 15.67 22.29 11.60
CA LEU A 118 14.84 22.61 12.76
C LEU A 118 13.36 22.52 12.42
N GLU A 119 12.92 23.10 11.31
CA GLU A 119 11.56 23.00 10.81
C GLU A 119 11.13 21.53 10.64
N ALA A 120 11.94 20.69 9.99
CA ALA A 120 11.63 19.27 9.79
C ALA A 120 11.51 18.47 11.11
N LEU A 121 12.29 18.85 12.13
CA LEU A 121 12.19 18.27 13.47
C LEU A 121 10.90 18.71 14.18
N GLU A 122 10.47 19.95 14.01
CA GLU A 122 9.25 20.50 14.58
C GLU A 122 8.00 19.89 13.90
N ASP A 123 7.96 19.90 12.57
CA ASP A 123 6.84 19.41 11.76
C ASP A 123 6.41 17.97 12.12
N LEU A 124 7.37 17.13 12.54
CA LEU A 124 7.11 15.72 12.88
C LEU A 124 7.26 15.40 14.39
N GLY A 125 7.28 16.44 15.24
CA GLY A 125 7.33 16.29 16.70
C GLY A 125 8.63 15.68 17.22
N LEU A 126 9.76 15.91 16.54
CA LEU A 126 11.07 15.37 16.87
C LEU A 126 11.99 16.37 17.58
N ALA A 127 11.55 17.62 17.76
CA ALA A 127 12.39 18.73 18.26
C ALA A 127 13.04 18.43 19.62
N GLU A 128 12.26 17.92 20.58
CA GLU A 128 12.77 17.59 21.93
C GLU A 128 13.77 16.41 21.93
N ARG A 129 13.78 15.62 20.86
CA ARG A 129 14.65 14.45 20.68
C ARG A 129 15.81 14.70 19.75
N SER A 130 16.00 15.95 19.28
CA SER A 130 16.98 16.32 18.26
C SER A 130 18.41 15.85 18.54
N HIS A 131 18.81 15.76 19.80
CA HIS A 131 20.12 15.30 20.27
C HIS A 131 20.18 13.81 20.64
N GLN A 132 19.06 13.08 20.55
CA GLN A 132 19.02 11.64 20.81
C GLN A 132 19.65 10.89 19.63
N LEU A 133 20.38 9.79 19.91
CA LEU A 133 20.90 8.90 18.86
C LEU A 133 19.75 8.16 18.18
N ALA A 134 19.77 8.07 16.85
CA ALA A 134 18.75 7.40 16.07
C ALA A 134 18.63 5.91 16.41
N GLY A 135 19.72 5.24 16.76
CA GLY A 135 19.75 3.85 17.19
C GLY A 135 18.95 3.56 18.46
N SER A 136 18.81 4.55 19.35
CA SER A 136 18.08 4.41 20.61
C SER A 136 16.56 4.64 20.49
N LEU A 137 16.07 4.97 19.30
CA LEU A 137 14.65 5.20 19.04
C LEU A 137 13.86 3.89 18.95
N SER A 138 12.61 3.93 19.41
CA SER A 138 11.63 2.87 19.09
C SER A 138 11.29 2.88 17.59
N GLY A 139 10.68 1.79 17.10
CA GLY A 139 10.31 1.66 15.69
C GLY A 139 9.49 2.83 15.16
N GLY A 140 8.46 3.27 15.89
CA GLY A 140 7.63 4.41 15.46
C GLY A 140 8.41 5.73 15.36
N TRP A 141 9.34 6.00 16.29
CA TRP A 141 10.19 7.17 16.21
C TRP A 141 11.21 7.10 15.06
N LYS A 142 11.74 5.90 14.77
CA LYS A 142 12.59 5.68 13.58
C LYS A 142 11.82 5.98 12.29
N GLN A 143 10.55 5.59 12.20
CA GLN A 143 9.72 5.88 11.03
C GLN A 143 9.44 7.38 10.87
N ARG A 144 9.14 8.09 11.97
CA ARG A 144 8.99 9.56 11.92
C ARG A 144 10.27 10.25 11.47
N LEU A 145 11.43 9.82 11.96
CA LEU A 145 12.72 10.36 11.50
C LEU A 145 12.98 10.07 10.02
N ALA A 146 12.66 8.87 9.55
CA ALA A 146 12.79 8.51 8.14
C ALA A 146 11.86 9.35 7.26
N LEU A 147 10.63 9.61 7.71
CA LEU A 147 9.68 10.49 7.02
C LEU A 147 10.20 11.93 6.98
N ALA A 148 10.74 12.47 8.11
CA ALA A 148 11.36 13.79 8.16
C ALA A 148 12.51 13.93 7.14
N ALA A 149 13.34 12.90 7.04
CA ALA A 149 14.44 12.85 6.07
C ALA A 149 13.94 12.86 4.62
N CYS A 150 12.84 12.12 4.34
CA CYS A 150 12.21 12.13 3.02
C CYS A 150 11.58 13.47 2.66
N MET A 151 11.09 14.23 3.66
CA MET A 151 10.44 15.52 3.47
C MET A 151 11.38 16.70 3.47
N ILE A 152 12.66 16.53 3.83
CA ILE A 152 13.62 17.63 4.07
C ILE A 152 13.79 18.56 2.86
N HIS A 153 13.71 18.02 1.64
CA HIS A 153 13.86 18.75 0.38
C HIS A 153 12.53 19.16 -0.27
N ALA A 154 11.43 19.10 0.48
CA ALA A 154 10.08 19.45 0.04
C ALA A 154 9.66 18.73 -1.27
N PRO A 155 9.61 17.39 -1.28
CA PRO A 155 9.26 16.62 -2.47
C PRO A 155 7.79 16.84 -2.86
N LYS A 156 7.47 16.62 -4.15
CA LYS A 156 6.10 16.62 -4.65
C LYS A 156 5.44 15.25 -4.61
N LEU A 157 6.25 14.20 -4.50
CA LEU A 157 5.83 12.82 -4.44
C LEU A 157 6.61 12.08 -3.36
N LEU A 158 5.89 11.40 -2.46
CA LEU A 158 6.46 10.46 -1.50
C LEU A 158 6.20 9.03 -1.97
N LEU A 159 7.23 8.22 -1.94
CA LEU A 159 7.18 6.78 -2.17
C LEU A 159 7.59 6.07 -0.89
N LEU A 160 6.65 5.39 -0.26
CA LEU A 160 6.83 4.77 1.05
C LEU A 160 6.74 3.25 0.90
N ASP A 161 7.85 2.55 1.12
CA ASP A 161 7.94 1.10 0.95
C ASP A 161 7.76 0.38 2.28
N GLU A 162 6.54 -0.13 2.54
CA GLU A 162 6.12 -0.77 3.78
C GLU A 162 6.48 0.03 5.05
N PRO A 163 6.08 1.31 5.12
CA PRO A 163 6.63 2.26 6.09
C PRO A 163 6.34 1.93 7.56
N THR A 164 5.32 1.12 7.84
CA THR A 164 4.89 0.79 9.20
C THR A 164 5.10 -0.67 9.57
N ALA A 165 5.91 -1.40 8.78
CA ALA A 165 6.25 -2.78 9.07
C ALA A 165 6.97 -2.91 10.43
N GLY A 166 6.41 -3.73 11.33
CA GLY A 166 6.96 -3.93 12.67
C GLY A 166 6.76 -2.77 13.66
N VAL A 167 5.89 -1.81 13.33
CA VAL A 167 5.51 -0.69 14.20
C VAL A 167 4.27 -1.07 15.02
N ASP A 168 4.23 -0.65 16.28
CA ASP A 168 3.06 -0.88 17.14
C ASP A 168 1.81 -0.16 16.62
N PRO A 169 0.59 -0.64 16.98
CA PRO A 169 -0.66 -0.09 16.41
C PRO A 169 -0.88 1.40 16.69
N LYS A 170 -0.41 1.93 17.82
CA LYS A 170 -0.56 3.35 18.16
C LYS A 170 0.34 4.20 17.27
N ALA A 171 1.63 3.87 17.19
CA ALA A 171 2.58 4.60 16.36
C ALA A 171 2.24 4.48 14.86
N ARG A 172 1.66 3.34 14.42
CA ARG A 172 1.15 3.19 13.05
C ARG A 172 0.02 4.18 12.76
N ARG A 173 -0.96 4.31 13.65
CA ARG A 173 -2.05 5.29 13.48
C ARG A 173 -1.51 6.72 13.38
N GLU A 174 -0.65 7.12 14.32
CA GLU A 174 -0.03 8.44 14.32
C GLU A 174 0.80 8.71 13.05
N PHE A 175 1.43 7.69 12.47
CA PHE A 175 2.14 7.80 11.21
C PHE A 175 1.17 8.03 10.03
N TRP A 176 0.04 7.32 10.00
CA TRP A 176 -0.99 7.52 8.99
C TRP A 176 -1.66 8.90 9.08
N ASP A 177 -1.87 9.41 10.29
CA ASP A 177 -2.35 10.80 10.49
C ASP A 177 -1.39 11.79 9.82
N SER A 178 -0.06 11.62 10.00
CA SER A 178 0.95 12.47 9.34
C SER A 178 0.93 12.32 7.80
N ILE A 179 0.65 11.11 7.27
CA ILE A 179 0.52 10.87 5.83
C ILE A 179 -0.67 11.66 5.26
N HIS A 180 -1.82 11.63 5.94
CA HIS A 180 -3.00 12.39 5.50
C HIS A 180 -2.76 13.90 5.55
N GLU A 181 -2.14 14.43 6.61
CA GLU A 181 -1.75 15.85 6.70
C GLU A 181 -0.85 16.28 5.54
N LEU A 182 0.11 15.44 5.15
CA LEU A 182 0.98 15.69 3.99
C LEU A 182 0.19 15.67 2.66
N ALA A 183 -0.74 14.75 2.49
CA ALA A 183 -1.60 14.70 1.31
C ALA A 183 -2.51 15.93 1.21
N ASP A 184 -3.11 16.35 2.32
CA ASP A 184 -3.93 17.56 2.42
C ASP A 184 -3.12 18.83 2.10
N SER A 185 -1.81 18.83 2.38
CA SER A 185 -0.90 19.90 1.98
C SER A 185 -0.53 19.89 0.48
N GLY A 186 -0.99 18.89 -0.28
CA GLY A 186 -0.82 18.75 -1.72
C GLY A 186 0.32 17.83 -2.16
N VAL A 187 0.96 17.10 -1.24
CA VAL A 187 1.95 16.06 -1.56
C VAL A 187 1.22 14.83 -2.07
N THR A 188 1.68 14.25 -3.19
CA THR A 188 1.16 12.97 -3.66
C THR A 188 1.91 11.83 -2.96
N ILE A 189 1.21 10.79 -2.53
CA ILE A 189 1.82 9.72 -1.73
C ILE A 189 1.48 8.36 -2.34
N LEU A 190 2.51 7.57 -2.63
CA LEU A 190 2.39 6.16 -3.03
C LEU A 190 2.95 5.29 -1.91
N VAL A 191 2.09 4.49 -1.27
CA VAL A 191 2.45 3.62 -0.16
C VAL A 191 2.36 2.17 -0.57
N SER A 192 3.46 1.40 -0.47
CA SER A 192 3.35 -0.05 -0.56
C SER A 192 3.01 -0.64 0.81
N THR A 193 2.11 -1.59 0.83
CA THR A 193 1.75 -2.34 2.04
C THR A 193 1.25 -3.75 1.70
N HIS A 194 1.26 -4.62 2.69
CA HIS A 194 0.56 -5.90 2.66
C HIS A 194 -0.53 -5.98 3.75
N TYR A 195 -0.76 -4.88 4.48
CA TYR A 195 -1.76 -4.77 5.54
C TYR A 195 -3.07 -4.19 4.99
N MET A 196 -4.20 -4.88 5.26
CA MET A 196 -5.53 -4.45 4.81
C MET A 196 -6.03 -3.21 5.54
N ASP A 197 -5.71 -3.09 6.83
CA ASP A 197 -6.04 -1.94 7.67
C ASP A 197 -5.35 -0.65 7.21
N GLU A 198 -4.24 -0.77 6.48
CA GLU A 198 -3.57 0.36 5.83
C GLU A 198 -4.19 0.67 4.45
N ALA A 199 -4.60 -0.35 3.72
CA ALA A 199 -5.23 -0.16 2.41
C ALA A 199 -6.51 0.69 2.50
N VAL A 200 -7.31 0.52 3.56
CA VAL A 200 -8.52 1.33 3.78
C VAL A 200 -8.23 2.81 4.06
N GLN A 201 -6.98 3.18 4.37
CA GLN A 201 -6.55 4.56 4.57
C GLN A 201 -6.23 5.28 3.25
N CYS A 202 -6.17 4.53 2.13
CA CYS A 202 -5.80 5.07 0.82
C CYS A 202 -7.05 5.52 0.03
N ASP A 203 -6.89 6.56 -0.80
CA ASP A 203 -7.93 7.01 -1.74
C ASP A 203 -8.11 6.02 -2.89
N TYR A 204 -7.00 5.51 -3.39
CA TYR A 204 -6.93 4.54 -4.50
C TYR A 204 -6.08 3.34 -4.08
N ILE A 205 -6.39 2.18 -4.66
CA ILE A 205 -5.63 0.95 -4.44
C ILE A 205 -5.35 0.27 -5.77
N ALA A 206 -4.05 -0.03 -6.03
CA ALA A 206 -3.66 -1.05 -6.99
C ALA A 206 -3.25 -2.33 -6.24
N TYR A 207 -3.90 -3.43 -6.55
CA TYR A 207 -3.51 -4.74 -6.02
C TYR A 207 -2.63 -5.49 -7.02
N ILE A 208 -1.45 -5.91 -6.53
CA ILE A 208 -0.43 -6.59 -7.33
C ILE A 208 -0.20 -7.99 -6.80
N ALA A 209 -0.26 -8.98 -7.66
CA ALA A 209 0.22 -10.31 -7.38
C ALA A 209 1.03 -10.84 -8.58
N TYR A 210 2.07 -11.61 -8.28
CA TYR A 210 2.89 -12.27 -9.29
C TYR A 210 3.41 -11.35 -10.43
N GLY A 211 3.75 -10.11 -10.06
CA GLY A 211 4.26 -9.10 -11.00
C GLY A 211 3.21 -8.42 -11.88
N LYS A 212 1.93 -8.73 -11.71
CA LYS A 212 0.82 -8.18 -12.48
C LYS A 212 -0.14 -7.37 -11.61
N LYS A 213 -0.75 -6.36 -12.20
CA LYS A 213 -1.83 -5.59 -11.57
C LYS A 213 -3.16 -6.32 -11.76
N LEU A 214 -3.80 -6.74 -10.68
CA LEU A 214 -5.07 -7.48 -10.73
C LEU A 214 -6.28 -6.54 -10.69
N ILE A 215 -6.20 -5.44 -9.93
CA ILE A 215 -7.23 -4.41 -9.87
C ILE A 215 -6.59 -3.05 -9.57
N ASP A 216 -7.26 -1.99 -10.00
CA ASP A 216 -6.86 -0.59 -9.78
C ASP A 216 -8.14 0.25 -9.73
N ALA A 217 -8.45 0.81 -8.56
CA ALA A 217 -9.68 1.58 -8.35
C ALA A 217 -9.63 2.45 -7.10
N PRO A 218 -10.57 3.40 -6.94
CA PRO A 218 -10.86 4.00 -5.64
C PRO A 218 -11.11 2.92 -4.58
N SER A 219 -10.59 3.12 -3.37
CA SER A 219 -10.63 2.08 -2.32
C SER A 219 -12.04 1.62 -1.98
N ASN A 220 -13.01 2.55 -2.00
CA ASN A 220 -14.42 2.29 -1.74
C ASN A 220 -15.16 1.55 -2.89
N GLU A 221 -14.54 1.44 -4.07
CA GLU A 221 -15.14 0.76 -5.23
C GLU A 221 -14.58 -0.66 -5.45
N ILE A 222 -13.46 -1.02 -4.80
CA ILE A 222 -12.76 -2.30 -5.01
C ILE A 222 -13.71 -3.48 -4.82
N ALA A 223 -14.41 -3.53 -3.69
CA ALA A 223 -15.31 -4.63 -3.35
C ALA A 223 -16.43 -4.79 -4.38
N ALA A 224 -17.04 -3.68 -4.82
CA ALA A 224 -18.09 -3.69 -5.83
C ALA A 224 -17.57 -4.14 -7.20
N ARG A 225 -16.34 -3.76 -7.58
CA ARG A 225 -15.74 -4.13 -8.87
C ARG A 225 -15.37 -5.60 -8.97
N VAL A 226 -15.13 -6.27 -7.84
CA VAL A 226 -14.88 -7.72 -7.81
C VAL A 226 -16.15 -8.53 -8.05
N GLY A 227 -17.34 -7.95 -7.81
CA GLY A 227 -18.63 -8.56 -8.10
C GLY A 227 -18.97 -9.76 -7.23
N LEU A 228 -18.57 -9.73 -5.96
CA LEU A 228 -18.91 -10.74 -4.97
C LEU A 228 -20.20 -10.38 -4.23
N TYR A 229 -20.97 -11.41 -3.89
CA TYR A 229 -22.04 -11.38 -2.90
C TYR A 229 -21.55 -12.08 -1.65
N THR A 230 -21.76 -11.50 -0.46
CA THR A 230 -21.25 -12.05 0.79
C THR A 230 -22.36 -12.21 1.83
N TRP A 231 -22.35 -13.35 2.51
CA TRP A 231 -23.16 -13.64 3.67
C TRP A 231 -22.27 -13.89 4.87
N ARG A 232 -22.57 -13.20 5.96
CA ARG A 232 -21.99 -13.43 7.27
C ARG A 232 -22.85 -14.38 8.06
N VAL A 233 -22.21 -15.35 8.72
CA VAL A 233 -22.89 -16.25 9.69
C VAL A 233 -22.15 -16.23 11.02
N ASP A 234 -22.91 -15.97 12.07
CA ASP A 234 -22.49 -16.01 13.47
C ASP A 234 -23.17 -17.22 14.15
N GLY A 235 -22.54 -17.81 15.17
CA GLY A 235 -23.12 -18.89 15.94
C GLY A 235 -22.17 -20.00 16.35
N THR A 236 -22.73 -21.19 16.62
CA THR A 236 -21.97 -22.37 17.01
C THR A 236 -22.00 -23.44 15.92
N GLY A 237 -20.96 -24.29 15.87
CA GLY A 237 -20.87 -25.34 14.84
C GLY A 237 -20.39 -24.82 13.48
N LEU A 238 -19.76 -23.63 13.42
CA LEU A 238 -19.31 -22.99 12.18
C LEU A 238 -18.30 -23.83 11.39
N SER A 239 -17.57 -24.75 12.02
CA SER A 239 -16.62 -25.63 11.32
C SER A 239 -17.33 -26.59 10.37
N GLU A 240 -18.51 -27.13 10.75
CA GLU A 240 -19.33 -27.99 9.89
C GLU A 240 -19.87 -27.20 8.69
N VAL A 241 -20.36 -25.98 8.94
CA VAL A 241 -20.83 -25.04 7.89
C VAL A 241 -19.71 -24.76 6.90
N SER A 242 -18.53 -24.40 7.40
CA SER A 242 -17.36 -24.11 6.57
C SER A 242 -16.94 -25.29 5.70
N GLN A 243 -16.87 -26.49 6.28
CA GLN A 243 -16.46 -27.69 5.55
C GLN A 243 -17.45 -28.07 4.45
N SER A 244 -18.75 -27.97 4.72
CA SER A 244 -19.79 -28.25 3.75
C SER A 244 -19.82 -27.22 2.61
N LEU A 245 -19.78 -25.93 2.94
CA LEU A 245 -19.89 -24.86 1.96
C LEU A 245 -18.64 -24.71 1.08
N LYS A 246 -17.45 -25.03 1.57
CA LYS A 246 -16.23 -25.09 0.73
C LYS A 246 -16.28 -26.09 -0.42
N GLN A 247 -17.16 -27.09 -0.33
CA GLN A 247 -17.34 -28.09 -1.38
C GLN A 247 -18.45 -27.71 -2.39
N ASN A 248 -19.17 -26.62 -2.13
CA ASN A 248 -20.28 -26.21 -2.98
C ASN A 248 -19.77 -25.32 -4.12
N PRO A 249 -20.04 -25.66 -5.39
CA PRO A 249 -19.55 -24.91 -6.55
C PRO A 249 -20.06 -23.47 -6.65
N ALA A 250 -21.15 -23.13 -5.96
CA ALA A 250 -21.67 -21.75 -5.89
C ALA A 250 -20.90 -20.87 -4.87
N VAL A 251 -20.04 -21.47 -4.06
CA VAL A 251 -19.26 -20.80 -3.02
C VAL A 251 -17.81 -20.69 -3.48
N GLU A 252 -17.37 -19.48 -3.76
CA GLU A 252 -15.98 -19.24 -4.17
C GLU A 252 -15.04 -19.09 -2.97
N GLN A 253 -15.60 -18.62 -1.84
CA GLN A 253 -14.79 -18.34 -0.65
C GLN A 253 -15.58 -18.60 0.63
N VAL A 254 -14.91 -19.23 1.61
CA VAL A 254 -15.34 -19.30 3.01
C VAL A 254 -14.18 -18.84 3.88
N ALA A 255 -14.29 -17.66 4.44
CA ALA A 255 -13.26 -17.04 5.29
C ALA A 255 -13.77 -16.87 6.74
N ARG A 256 -12.89 -17.00 7.71
CA ARG A 256 -13.22 -16.80 9.12
C ARG A 256 -12.77 -15.42 9.59
N PHE A 257 -13.71 -14.64 10.11
CA PHE A 257 -13.47 -13.32 10.67
C PHE A 257 -13.87 -13.31 12.15
N GLY A 258 -12.89 -13.41 13.02
CA GLY A 258 -13.12 -13.52 14.46
C GLY A 258 -13.99 -14.74 14.79
N THR A 259 -15.22 -14.49 15.28
CA THR A 259 -16.20 -15.53 15.66
C THR A 259 -17.20 -15.86 14.55
N ALA A 260 -17.16 -15.16 13.41
CA ALA A 260 -18.06 -15.35 12.28
C ALA A 260 -17.38 -16.05 11.09
N LEU A 261 -18.18 -16.57 10.16
CA LEU A 261 -17.74 -16.93 8.80
C LEU A 261 -18.35 -15.96 7.80
N HIS A 262 -17.55 -15.57 6.80
CA HIS A 262 -18.02 -14.91 5.60
C HIS A 262 -18.00 -15.89 4.43
N ILE A 263 -19.11 -16.00 3.74
CA ILE A 263 -19.32 -16.90 2.62
C ILE A 263 -19.60 -16.05 1.40
N SER A 264 -18.76 -16.15 0.37
CA SER A 264 -18.85 -15.30 -0.80
C SER A 264 -18.92 -16.12 -2.09
N GLY A 265 -19.62 -15.56 -3.09
CA GLY A 265 -19.75 -16.13 -4.43
C GLY A 265 -20.21 -15.05 -5.40
N ARG A 266 -20.12 -15.31 -6.72
CA ARG A 266 -20.47 -14.35 -7.77
C ARG A 266 -21.93 -14.41 -8.20
N ASP A 267 -22.58 -15.55 -8.04
CA ASP A 267 -23.99 -15.72 -8.35
C ASP A 267 -24.81 -15.66 -7.05
N GLU A 268 -25.53 -14.56 -6.86
CA GLU A 268 -26.31 -14.32 -5.65
C GLU A 268 -27.37 -15.40 -5.43
N ALA A 269 -28.06 -15.84 -6.51
CA ALA A 269 -29.13 -16.81 -6.42
C ALA A 269 -28.59 -18.20 -6.06
N ALA A 270 -27.50 -18.61 -6.70
CA ALA A 270 -26.82 -19.87 -6.42
C ALA A 270 -26.22 -19.89 -5.01
N LEU A 271 -25.58 -18.79 -4.56
CA LEU A 271 -25.06 -18.64 -3.21
C LEU A 271 -26.17 -18.72 -2.16
N ARG A 272 -27.29 -18.03 -2.38
CA ARG A 272 -28.48 -18.08 -1.51
C ARG A 272 -29.05 -19.48 -1.42
N ALA A 273 -29.12 -20.22 -2.52
CA ALA A 273 -29.55 -21.62 -2.53
C ALA A 273 -28.56 -22.52 -1.74
N ALA A 274 -27.27 -22.29 -1.86
CA ALA A 274 -26.24 -23.05 -1.14
C ALA A 274 -26.33 -22.88 0.38
N ILE A 275 -26.63 -21.68 0.88
CA ILE A 275 -26.74 -21.40 2.33
C ILE A 275 -28.12 -21.74 2.91
N ALA A 276 -29.18 -21.86 2.09
CA ALA A 276 -30.55 -22.06 2.54
C ALA A 276 -30.75 -23.24 3.52
N PRO A 277 -30.09 -24.43 3.35
CA PRO A 277 -30.20 -25.53 4.31
C PRO A 277 -29.66 -25.18 5.72
N TRP A 278 -28.82 -24.16 5.82
CA TRP A 278 -28.16 -23.73 7.05
C TRP A 278 -28.87 -22.55 7.73
N GLN A 279 -29.68 -21.77 6.97
CA GLN A 279 -30.36 -20.57 7.50
C GLN A 279 -31.40 -20.88 8.57
N ASN A 280 -32.01 -22.08 8.53
CA ASN A 280 -33.06 -22.48 9.49
C ASN A 280 -32.49 -23.13 10.76
N LYS A 281 -31.18 -23.28 10.94
CA LYS A 281 -30.59 -23.82 12.16
C LYS A 281 -30.62 -22.77 13.27
N ALA A 282 -31.26 -23.09 14.41
CA ALA A 282 -31.49 -22.15 15.52
C ALA A 282 -30.17 -21.62 16.19
N ASN A 283 -29.06 -22.30 15.98
CA ASN A 283 -27.77 -21.93 16.50
C ASN A 283 -26.93 -21.05 15.54
N LEU A 284 -27.51 -20.64 14.41
CA LEU A 284 -26.85 -19.82 13.38
C LEU A 284 -27.69 -18.58 13.07
N THR A 285 -27.00 -17.43 12.95
CA THR A 285 -27.61 -16.17 12.54
C THR A 285 -26.93 -15.69 11.26
N TRP A 286 -27.73 -15.43 10.23
CA TRP A 286 -27.26 -15.08 8.90
C TRP A 286 -27.61 -13.64 8.55
N HIS A 287 -26.64 -12.91 8.04
CA HIS A 287 -26.80 -11.54 7.53
C HIS A 287 -26.15 -11.40 6.16
N GLN A 288 -26.89 -10.88 5.19
CA GLN A 288 -26.28 -10.44 3.93
C GLN A 288 -25.53 -9.15 4.20
N GLN A 289 -24.31 -9.04 3.69
CA GLN A 289 -23.49 -7.85 3.80
C GLN A 289 -22.75 -7.57 2.48
N GLU A 290 -22.34 -6.34 2.31
CA GLU A 290 -21.41 -6.01 1.22
C GLU A 290 -20.06 -6.66 1.50
N PRO A 291 -19.37 -7.19 0.46
CA PRO A 291 -18.02 -7.72 0.61
C PRO A 291 -17.07 -6.60 1.05
N GLY A 292 -16.15 -6.91 1.95
CA GLY A 292 -15.07 -6.00 2.33
C GLY A 292 -13.87 -6.11 1.39
N LEU A 293 -12.86 -5.27 1.62
CA LEU A 293 -11.60 -5.32 0.86
C LEU A 293 -10.89 -6.66 1.03
N GLU A 294 -10.95 -7.26 2.21
CA GLU A 294 -10.26 -8.52 2.52
C GLU A 294 -10.84 -9.67 1.71
N GLU A 295 -12.19 -9.78 1.62
CA GLU A 295 -12.85 -10.77 0.77
C GLU A 295 -12.50 -10.57 -0.70
N ALA A 296 -12.52 -9.32 -1.17
CA ALA A 296 -12.15 -8.98 -2.53
C ALA A 296 -10.71 -9.42 -2.88
N PHE A 297 -9.77 -9.17 -1.99
CA PHE A 297 -8.36 -9.53 -2.23
C PHE A 297 -8.08 -11.02 -2.11
N ILE A 298 -8.69 -11.73 -1.15
CA ILE A 298 -8.58 -13.18 -1.08
C ILE A 298 -9.08 -13.81 -2.38
N HIS A 299 -10.23 -13.31 -2.89
CA HIS A 299 -10.79 -13.77 -4.17
C HIS A 299 -9.80 -13.51 -5.33
N LEU A 300 -9.28 -12.31 -5.47
CA LEU A 300 -8.33 -11.94 -6.52
C LEU A 300 -7.05 -12.78 -6.47
N MET A 301 -6.54 -13.08 -5.27
CA MET A 301 -5.37 -13.96 -5.11
C MET A 301 -5.66 -15.39 -5.55
N THR A 302 -6.81 -15.93 -5.18
CA THR A 302 -7.19 -17.32 -5.52
C THR A 302 -7.41 -17.48 -7.02
N ALA A 303 -7.91 -16.43 -7.69
CA ALA A 303 -8.15 -16.42 -9.12
C ALA A 303 -6.88 -16.17 -9.97
N SER A 304 -5.79 -15.73 -9.36
CA SER A 304 -4.53 -15.46 -10.07
C SER A 304 -3.65 -16.69 -10.15
N GLU A 305 -3.11 -16.98 -11.35
CA GLU A 305 -2.12 -18.06 -11.54
C GLU A 305 -0.79 -17.68 -10.88
N ASP A 306 -0.22 -18.63 -10.14
CA ASP A 306 1.10 -18.46 -9.54
C ASP A 306 2.20 -18.57 -10.62
N ASN A 307 2.86 -17.45 -10.95
CA ASN A 307 3.97 -17.41 -11.90
C ASN A 307 5.28 -18.01 -11.32
N TYR A 308 5.22 -18.63 -10.13
CA TYR A 308 6.38 -19.20 -9.43
C TYR A 308 6.39 -20.73 -9.41
N GLN A 309 5.46 -21.38 -10.13
CA GLN A 309 5.51 -22.83 -10.37
C GLN A 309 6.27 -23.16 -11.65
#